data_647da312747a3e7f94950daf5cdea594
#
_entry.id   647da312747a3e7f94950daf5cdea594
#
_cell.length_a   1.000
_cell.length_b   1.000
_cell.length_c   1.000
_cell.angle_alpha   90.00
_cell.angle_beta   90.00
_cell.angle_gamma   90.00
#
_symmetry.space_group_name_H-M   'P 1'
#
loop_
_entity.id
_entity.type
_entity.pdbx_description
1 polymer ?
#
loop_
_entity_poly.entity_id
_entity_poly.type
_entity_poly.pdbx_seq_one_letter_code
_entity_poly.pdbx_strand_id
1 'polypeptide(L)'
;TATPTNPFNEQLVSGGSSSGSAVSVSRNYCIGSIGSDTGGSVRIPAAWNNLVGLKTTHSLIDLTGTLKLCPSFDTLGPICKNVDDTYFLFHGMKKRKFQKLKKYKVSDFKFLIIKNMFFDSIDSEINDSFNSVIEKIIKNGAKVEYKSVSEIDNAVEISKIVFPAEAYGMWQHEIEKSPEKMFAPIKERFRSGQHILAHDYVFSLQQLFEFRMSFLKKIMSFDAILAPTSPIKPPRITQLIDDHKLFTEKNLLALRNTRIANSLNLCALTLPTQTNFSGLMLM
;
A
#
# COMPACT_ATOMS: atom_id res chain seq x y z
N THR A 1 -7.88 18.90 10.18
CA THR A 1 -7.60 17.74 11.07
C THR A 1 -6.15 17.78 11.48
N ALA A 2 -5.86 17.49 12.76
CA ALA A 2 -4.48 17.41 13.25
C ALA A 2 -3.72 16.28 12.52
N THR A 3 -2.48 16.54 12.14
CA THR A 3 -1.58 15.53 11.59
C THR A 3 -0.91 14.81 12.75
N PRO A 4 -1.06 13.48 12.90
CA PRO A 4 -0.34 12.75 13.94
C PRO A 4 1.16 12.79 13.63
N THR A 5 1.96 13.16 14.61
CA THR A 5 3.41 13.27 14.46
C THR A 5 4.07 11.90 14.33
N ASN A 6 5.09 11.80 13.49
CA ASN A 6 5.87 10.58 13.36
C ASN A 6 6.64 10.30 14.67
N PRO A 7 6.50 9.11 15.29
CA PRO A 7 7.14 8.80 16.57
C PRO A 7 8.68 8.86 16.58
N PHE A 8 9.30 8.71 15.42
CA PHE A 8 10.77 8.71 15.29
C PHE A 8 11.32 10.10 14.96
N ASN A 9 10.50 10.98 14.36
CA ASN A 9 10.87 12.36 14.07
C ASN A 9 9.60 13.20 13.83
N GLU A 10 9.27 14.07 14.74
CA GLU A 10 8.06 14.90 14.72
C GLU A 10 7.98 15.89 13.54
N GLN A 11 9.10 16.14 12.87
CA GLN A 11 9.14 16.99 11.66
C GLN A 11 8.70 16.25 10.40
N LEU A 12 8.59 14.93 10.46
CA LEU A 12 8.24 14.08 9.31
C LEU A 12 6.78 13.66 9.35
N VAL A 13 6.20 13.44 8.17
CA VAL A 13 4.87 12.83 8.09
C VAL A 13 4.90 11.38 8.57
N SER A 14 3.83 10.92 9.18
CA SER A 14 3.68 9.54 9.64
C SER A 14 3.17 8.56 8.56
N GLY A 15 3.02 9.05 7.32
CA GLY A 15 2.36 8.28 6.27
C GLY A 15 0.83 8.32 6.40
N GLY A 16 0.14 7.77 5.39
CA GLY A 16 -1.32 7.87 5.32
C GLY A 16 -1.95 6.89 4.32
N SER A 17 -3.28 6.84 4.34
CA SER A 17 -4.24 7.63 5.12
C SER A 17 -4.51 7.08 6.53
N SER A 18 -4.13 5.83 6.88
CA SER A 18 -4.29 5.25 8.23
C SER A 18 -3.21 5.75 9.21
N SER A 19 -2.93 7.08 9.20
CA SER A 19 -1.86 7.73 9.99
C SER A 19 -2.05 7.51 11.50
N GLY A 20 -3.25 7.80 12.01
CA GLY A 20 -3.57 7.65 13.43
C GLY A 20 -3.47 6.20 13.89
N SER A 21 -3.92 5.25 13.07
CA SER A 21 -3.82 3.81 13.34
C SER A 21 -2.35 3.39 13.55
N ALA A 22 -1.46 3.79 12.64
CA ALA A 22 -0.04 3.44 12.74
C ALA A 22 0.64 4.12 13.93
N VAL A 23 0.41 5.42 14.13
CA VAL A 23 1.01 6.16 15.25
C VAL A 23 0.56 5.62 16.59
N SER A 24 -0.72 5.23 16.76
CA SER A 24 -1.24 4.65 18.00
C SER A 24 -0.51 3.37 18.38
N VAL A 25 -0.24 2.48 17.41
CA VAL A 25 0.51 1.24 17.63
C VAL A 25 1.98 1.54 17.92
N SER A 26 2.60 2.43 17.14
CA SER A 26 4.01 2.76 17.30
C SER A 26 4.29 3.42 18.67
N ARG A 27 3.39 4.25 19.16
CA ARG A 27 3.45 4.90 20.48
C ARG A 27 2.97 4.01 21.66
N ASN A 28 2.62 2.74 21.43
CA ASN A 28 2.11 1.81 22.44
C ASN A 28 0.73 2.20 23.05
N TYR A 29 -0.08 2.98 22.36
CA TYR A 29 -1.44 3.27 22.82
C TYR A 29 -2.38 2.07 22.62
N CYS A 30 -2.07 1.19 21.68
CA CYS A 30 -2.75 -0.08 21.46
C CYS A 30 -1.78 -1.13 20.89
N ILE A 31 -2.13 -2.41 21.05
CA ILE A 31 -1.33 -3.55 20.56
C ILE A 31 -1.40 -3.65 19.04
N GLY A 32 -2.56 -3.35 18.47
CA GLY A 32 -2.80 -3.37 17.03
C GLY A 32 -3.96 -2.47 16.66
N SER A 33 -4.04 -2.08 15.42
CA SER A 33 -5.08 -1.24 14.87
C SER A 33 -5.53 -1.74 13.51
N ILE A 34 -6.68 -1.26 13.04
CA ILE A 34 -7.20 -1.54 11.70
C ILE A 34 -7.08 -0.28 10.86
N GLY A 35 -6.66 -0.44 9.61
CA GLY A 35 -6.64 0.60 8.61
C GLY A 35 -7.34 0.17 7.33
N SER A 36 -7.67 1.13 6.46
CA SER A 36 -8.10 0.87 5.10
C SER A 36 -6.95 1.06 4.11
N ASP A 37 -6.91 0.27 3.06
CA ASP A 37 -5.87 0.32 2.03
C ASP A 37 -6.50 0.22 0.64
N THR A 38 -6.55 1.35 -0.04
CA THR A 38 -7.02 1.49 -1.42
C THR A 38 -5.85 1.62 -2.41
N GLY A 39 -4.69 2.09 -1.93
CA GLY A 39 -3.49 2.27 -2.74
C GLY A 39 -2.19 2.21 -1.94
N GLY A 40 -2.27 1.81 -0.65
CA GLY A 40 -1.12 1.75 0.25
C GLY A 40 -1.39 2.30 1.65
N SER A 41 -2.62 2.67 1.95
CA SER A 41 -2.97 3.42 3.16
C SER A 41 -2.86 2.64 4.48
N VAL A 42 -2.60 1.34 4.46
CA VAL A 42 -2.13 0.53 5.61
C VAL A 42 -0.61 0.40 5.57
N ARG A 43 -0.06 0.11 4.41
CA ARG A 43 1.35 -0.29 4.24
C ARG A 43 2.33 0.87 4.33
N ILE A 44 2.01 2.03 3.76
CA ILE A 44 2.86 3.23 3.86
C ILE A 44 3.01 3.70 5.31
N PRO A 45 1.92 3.94 6.07
CA PRO A 45 2.08 4.34 7.46
C PRO A 45 2.71 3.24 8.31
N ALA A 46 2.51 1.94 8.02
CA ALA A 46 3.21 0.87 8.70
C ALA A 46 4.73 0.94 8.46
N ALA A 47 5.18 1.06 7.19
CA ALA A 47 6.61 1.17 6.85
C ALA A 47 7.26 2.39 7.50
N TRP A 48 6.61 3.55 7.45
CA TRP A 48 7.17 4.79 7.98
C TRP A 48 7.12 4.91 9.51
N ASN A 49 6.43 3.99 10.18
CA ASN A 49 6.36 3.90 11.65
C ASN A 49 6.98 2.61 12.20
N ASN A 50 7.78 1.90 11.39
CA ASN A 50 8.49 0.67 11.79
C ASN A 50 7.54 -0.43 12.30
N LEU A 51 6.45 -0.65 11.57
CA LEU A 51 5.37 -1.59 11.90
C LEU A 51 5.16 -2.61 10.79
N VAL A 52 4.48 -3.69 11.14
CA VAL A 52 3.94 -4.67 10.20
C VAL A 52 2.54 -4.24 9.79
N GLY A 53 2.30 -4.13 8.48
CA GLY A 53 1.01 -3.75 7.92
C GLY A 53 0.57 -4.71 6.83
N LEU A 54 -0.62 -5.30 6.98
CA LEU A 54 -1.18 -6.26 6.03
C LEU A 54 -2.32 -5.63 5.24
N LYS A 55 -2.13 -5.46 3.94
CA LYS A 55 -3.24 -5.29 3.01
C LYS A 55 -3.79 -6.67 2.67
N THR A 56 -5.04 -6.92 2.99
CA THR A 56 -5.70 -8.21 2.69
C THR A 56 -6.03 -8.34 1.19
N THR A 57 -6.31 -9.55 0.75
CA THR A 57 -6.91 -9.77 -0.57
C THR A 57 -8.25 -9.02 -0.65
N HIS A 58 -8.51 -8.39 -1.79
CA HIS A 58 -9.78 -7.69 -2.03
C HIS A 58 -10.96 -8.64 -1.81
N SER A 59 -12.04 -8.13 -1.22
CA SER A 59 -13.26 -8.87 -0.85
C SER A 59 -13.07 -9.99 0.20
N LEU A 60 -11.86 -10.16 0.77
CA LEU A 60 -11.61 -11.16 1.81
C LEU A 60 -12.20 -10.76 3.17
N ILE A 61 -12.19 -9.47 3.48
CA ILE A 61 -12.80 -8.86 4.66
C ILE A 61 -14.03 -8.07 4.19
N ASP A 62 -15.15 -8.28 4.87
CA ASP A 62 -16.38 -7.54 4.61
C ASP A 62 -16.20 -6.05 4.95
N LEU A 63 -16.57 -5.20 4.00
CA LEU A 63 -16.49 -3.74 4.13
C LEU A 63 -17.82 -3.10 4.53
N THR A 64 -18.83 -3.91 4.90
CA THR A 64 -20.14 -3.40 5.35
C THR A 64 -19.96 -2.51 6.57
N GLY A 65 -20.57 -1.33 6.55
CA GLY A 65 -20.45 -0.32 7.61
C GLY A 65 -19.16 0.53 7.53
N THR A 66 -18.32 0.36 6.52
CA THR A 66 -17.17 1.24 6.27
C THR A 66 -17.48 2.30 5.21
N LEU A 67 -16.76 3.41 5.26
CA LEU A 67 -16.80 4.42 4.20
C LEU A 67 -15.97 3.95 3.00
N LYS A 68 -16.64 3.71 1.89
CA LYS A 68 -16.00 3.26 0.65
C LYS A 68 -15.35 4.45 -0.07
N LEU A 69 -14.14 4.25 -0.57
CA LEU A 69 -13.44 5.23 -1.38
C LEU A 69 -13.39 4.80 -2.86
N CYS A 70 -12.94 3.60 -3.09
CA CYS A 70 -12.81 3.00 -4.43
C CYS A 70 -13.12 1.50 -4.30
N PRO A 71 -14.38 1.10 -4.50
CA PRO A 71 -14.84 -0.28 -4.31
C PRO A 71 -13.99 -1.34 -5.01
N SER A 72 -13.42 -1.01 -6.17
CA SER A 72 -12.54 -1.93 -6.93
C SER A 72 -11.19 -2.21 -6.26
N PHE A 73 -10.76 -1.37 -5.30
CA PHE A 73 -9.44 -1.46 -4.67
C PHE A 73 -9.48 -1.46 -3.14
N ASP A 74 -10.58 -1.08 -2.52
CA ASP A 74 -10.69 -0.96 -1.07
C ASP A 74 -10.49 -2.28 -0.35
N THR A 75 -9.66 -2.26 0.67
CA THR A 75 -9.45 -3.38 1.59
C THR A 75 -9.28 -2.86 3.02
N LEU A 76 -9.54 -3.71 4.01
CA LEU A 76 -9.18 -3.47 5.41
C LEU A 76 -8.02 -4.37 5.79
N GLY A 77 -7.16 -3.89 6.69
CA GLY A 77 -6.05 -4.69 7.17
C GLY A 77 -5.50 -4.24 8.51
N PRO A 78 -4.85 -5.15 9.24
CA PRO A 78 -4.23 -4.88 10.52
C PRO A 78 -2.89 -4.17 10.38
N ILE A 79 -2.57 -3.34 11.38
CA ILE A 79 -1.27 -2.72 11.62
C ILE A 79 -0.85 -3.09 13.03
N CYS A 80 0.30 -3.77 13.20
CA CYS A 80 0.82 -4.23 14.47
C CYS A 80 2.34 -4.09 14.54
N LYS A 81 2.96 -4.38 15.69
CA LYS A 81 4.42 -4.34 15.86
C LYS A 81 5.15 -5.54 15.29
N ASN A 82 4.47 -6.67 15.20
CA ASN A 82 5.06 -7.93 14.76
C ASN A 82 4.07 -8.75 13.93
N VAL A 83 4.58 -9.80 13.32
CA VAL A 83 3.81 -10.68 12.43
C VAL A 83 2.77 -11.50 13.21
N ASP A 84 3.08 -11.96 14.43
CA ASP A 84 2.17 -12.78 15.22
C ASP A 84 0.91 -12.02 15.60
N ASP A 85 1.04 -10.77 16.07
CA ASP A 85 -0.09 -9.90 16.39
C ASP A 85 -0.88 -9.52 15.14
N THR A 86 -0.19 -9.27 14.01
CA THR A 86 -0.83 -8.98 12.71
C THR A 86 -1.68 -10.17 12.25
N TYR A 87 -1.13 -11.37 12.37
CA TYR A 87 -1.81 -12.61 12.02
C TYR A 87 -3.00 -12.89 12.95
N PHE A 88 -2.83 -12.68 14.25
CA PHE A 88 -3.90 -12.83 15.24
C PHE A 88 -5.07 -11.87 14.94
N LEU A 89 -4.78 -10.58 14.72
CA LEU A 89 -5.80 -9.57 14.43
C LEU A 89 -6.50 -9.85 13.09
N PHE A 90 -5.76 -10.30 12.08
CA PHE A 90 -6.31 -10.71 10.80
C PHE A 90 -7.32 -11.88 10.93
N HIS A 91 -7.02 -12.87 11.79
CA HIS A 91 -7.95 -13.97 12.08
C HIS A 91 -9.22 -13.48 12.77
N GLY A 92 -9.09 -12.53 13.71
CA GLY A 92 -10.24 -11.87 14.34
C GLY A 92 -11.13 -11.13 13.33
N MET A 93 -10.52 -10.39 12.40
CA MET A 93 -11.24 -9.69 11.33
C MET A 93 -12.02 -10.66 10.41
N LYS A 94 -11.49 -11.86 10.17
CA LYS A 94 -12.13 -12.91 9.36
C LYS A 94 -13.19 -13.71 10.14
N LYS A 95 -13.38 -13.45 11.43
CA LYS A 95 -14.25 -14.25 12.31
C LYS A 95 -13.91 -15.76 12.26
N ARG A 96 -12.62 -16.09 12.09
CA ARG A 96 -12.13 -17.48 12.06
C ARG A 96 -11.37 -17.81 13.33
N LYS A 97 -11.41 -19.10 13.74
CA LYS A 97 -10.57 -19.57 14.84
C LYS A 97 -9.10 -19.31 14.54
N PHE A 98 -8.38 -18.80 15.53
CA PHE A 98 -6.94 -18.63 15.45
C PHE A 98 -6.26 -19.98 15.24
N GLN A 99 -5.30 -19.99 14.32
CA GLN A 99 -4.42 -21.12 14.06
C GLN A 99 -2.99 -20.62 14.26
N LYS A 100 -2.16 -21.40 14.95
CA LYS A 100 -0.76 -21.02 15.15
C LYS A 100 -0.04 -20.97 13.80
N LEU A 101 0.79 -19.95 13.58
CA LEU A 101 1.65 -19.86 12.41
C LEU A 101 2.59 -21.06 12.34
N LYS A 102 2.65 -21.69 11.19
CA LYS A 102 3.65 -22.72 10.90
C LYS A 102 5.00 -22.04 10.68
N LYS A 103 6.05 -22.69 11.20
CA LYS A 103 7.42 -22.25 10.95
C LYS A 103 7.95 -22.91 9.69
N TYR A 104 8.54 -22.12 8.81
CA TYR A 104 9.20 -22.57 7.60
C TYR A 104 10.64 -22.06 7.57
N LYS A 105 11.50 -22.73 6.83
CA LYS A 105 12.85 -22.22 6.55
C LYS A 105 12.78 -21.25 5.38
N VAL A 106 13.58 -20.21 5.41
CA VAL A 106 13.65 -19.24 4.29
C VAL A 106 14.09 -19.92 2.99
N SER A 107 14.91 -20.97 3.10
CA SER A 107 15.36 -21.83 1.96
C SER A 107 14.22 -22.55 1.23
N ASP A 108 13.05 -22.68 1.86
CA ASP A 108 11.92 -23.39 1.24
C ASP A 108 11.17 -22.52 0.23
N PHE A 109 11.51 -21.23 0.15
CA PHE A 109 10.79 -20.25 -0.66
C PHE A 109 11.55 -19.81 -1.90
N LYS A 110 10.76 -19.51 -2.93
CA LYS A 110 11.20 -18.92 -4.19
C LYS A 110 10.55 -17.54 -4.37
N PHE A 111 11.36 -16.51 -4.35
CA PHE A 111 10.91 -15.12 -4.47
C PHE A 111 11.16 -14.54 -5.84
N LEU A 112 10.30 -13.61 -6.24
CA LEU A 112 10.45 -12.81 -7.45
C LEU A 112 10.71 -11.35 -7.09
N ILE A 113 11.70 -10.73 -7.71
CA ILE A 113 11.88 -9.28 -7.73
C ILE A 113 11.58 -8.78 -9.14
N ILE A 114 10.63 -7.85 -9.25
CA ILE A 114 10.23 -7.29 -10.53
C ILE A 114 10.96 -5.97 -10.75
N LYS A 115 11.70 -5.88 -11.88
CA LYS A 115 12.60 -4.77 -12.18
C LYS A 115 11.91 -3.52 -12.76
N ASN A 116 10.60 -3.54 -12.93
CA ASN A 116 9.84 -2.42 -13.46
C ASN A 116 9.89 -1.20 -12.50
N MET A 117 8.88 -0.37 -12.52
CA MET A 117 8.78 0.90 -11.79
C MET A 117 9.07 0.88 -10.27
N PHE A 118 9.18 -0.29 -9.62
CA PHE A 118 9.40 -0.37 -8.17
C PHE A 118 10.67 0.36 -7.70
N PHE A 119 11.67 0.47 -8.57
CA PHE A 119 12.99 1.02 -8.25
C PHE A 119 13.27 2.38 -8.92
N ASP A 120 12.35 2.88 -9.73
CA ASP A 120 12.51 4.19 -10.37
C ASP A 120 12.53 5.29 -9.31
N SER A 121 13.46 6.23 -9.40
CA SER A 121 13.59 7.35 -8.45
C SER A 121 13.52 6.93 -6.98
N ILE A 122 14.11 5.78 -6.65
CA ILE A 122 14.19 5.29 -5.27
C ILE A 122 15.27 6.03 -4.49
N ASP A 123 14.99 6.39 -3.24
CA ASP A 123 16.00 6.93 -2.32
C ASP A 123 17.11 5.88 -2.08
N SER A 124 18.38 6.30 -2.13
CA SER A 124 19.53 5.39 -1.99
C SER A 124 19.46 4.57 -0.70
N GLU A 125 19.16 5.18 0.44
CA GLU A 125 19.05 4.48 1.73
C GLU A 125 17.93 3.40 1.73
N ILE A 126 16.82 3.64 1.02
CA ILE A 126 15.74 2.64 0.86
C ILE A 126 16.25 1.48 0.00
N ASN A 127 16.94 1.79 -1.09
CA ASN A 127 17.50 0.79 -1.99
C ASN A 127 18.56 -0.07 -1.29
N ASP A 128 19.46 0.55 -0.54
CA ASP A 128 20.53 -0.15 0.20
C ASP A 128 19.94 -1.05 1.29
N SER A 129 18.94 -0.54 2.00
CA SER A 129 18.20 -1.33 3.00
C SER A 129 17.51 -2.54 2.37
N PHE A 130 16.86 -2.36 1.22
CA PHE A 130 16.23 -3.44 0.47
C PHE A 130 17.27 -4.49 0.04
N ASN A 131 18.35 -4.06 -0.60
CA ASN A 131 19.41 -4.96 -1.07
C ASN A 131 20.04 -5.76 0.08
N SER A 132 20.31 -5.11 1.21
CA SER A 132 20.84 -5.78 2.41
C SER A 132 19.90 -6.90 2.92
N VAL A 133 18.57 -6.69 2.85
CA VAL A 133 17.60 -7.75 3.21
C VAL A 133 17.61 -8.87 2.17
N ILE A 134 17.67 -8.55 0.87
CA ILE A 134 17.72 -9.56 -0.19
C ILE A 134 18.99 -10.42 -0.07
N GLU A 135 20.15 -9.83 0.17
CA GLU A 135 21.39 -10.57 0.42
C GLU A 135 21.26 -11.55 1.60
N LYS A 136 20.62 -11.13 2.69
CA LYS A 136 20.35 -12.01 3.84
C LYS A 136 19.42 -13.16 3.50
N ILE A 137 18.36 -12.89 2.73
CA ILE A 137 17.40 -13.91 2.27
C ILE A 137 18.14 -14.95 1.40
N ILE A 138 18.96 -14.53 0.46
CA ILE A 138 19.78 -15.38 -0.40
C ILE A 138 20.79 -16.19 0.43
N LYS A 139 21.51 -15.53 1.34
CA LYS A 139 22.47 -16.18 2.24
C LYS A 139 21.83 -17.28 3.10
N ASN A 140 20.55 -17.13 3.44
CA ASN A 140 19.77 -18.12 4.17
C ASN A 140 19.12 -19.19 3.25
N GLY A 141 19.50 -19.24 1.99
CA GLY A 141 19.17 -20.32 1.06
C GLY A 141 17.93 -20.14 0.21
N ALA A 142 17.22 -19.00 0.29
CA ALA A 142 16.10 -18.75 -0.59
C ALA A 142 16.53 -18.55 -2.04
N LYS A 143 15.65 -18.95 -2.96
CA LYS A 143 15.81 -18.68 -4.39
C LYS A 143 15.21 -17.32 -4.72
N VAL A 144 15.96 -16.45 -5.38
CA VAL A 144 15.49 -15.12 -5.81
C VAL A 144 15.71 -14.98 -7.30
N GLU A 145 14.66 -14.71 -8.04
CA GLU A 145 14.71 -14.42 -9.48
C GLU A 145 14.31 -12.97 -9.76
N TYR A 146 14.87 -12.41 -10.82
CA TYR A 146 14.59 -11.04 -11.28
C TYR A 146 13.93 -11.10 -12.66
N LYS A 147 12.77 -10.45 -12.81
CA LYS A 147 12.04 -10.38 -14.09
C LYS A 147 11.48 -8.99 -14.33
N SER A 148 11.18 -8.68 -15.58
CA SER A 148 10.31 -7.57 -15.97
C SER A 148 8.93 -8.11 -16.35
N VAL A 149 7.87 -7.43 -15.93
CA VAL A 149 6.49 -7.89 -16.12
C VAL A 149 5.64 -6.67 -16.50
N SER A 150 5.31 -6.54 -17.79
CA SER A 150 4.62 -5.37 -18.36
C SER A 150 3.21 -5.14 -17.82
N GLU A 151 2.54 -6.19 -17.34
CA GLU A 151 1.20 -6.08 -16.75
C GLU A 151 1.15 -5.13 -15.55
N ILE A 152 2.28 -4.93 -14.86
CA ILE A 152 2.36 -3.98 -13.74
C ILE A 152 2.14 -2.55 -14.22
N ASP A 153 2.88 -2.16 -15.26
CA ASP A 153 2.83 -0.80 -15.81
C ASP A 153 1.43 -0.51 -16.34
N ASN A 154 0.86 -1.45 -17.09
CA ASN A 154 -0.49 -1.37 -17.64
C ASN A 154 -1.57 -1.28 -16.56
N ALA A 155 -1.51 -2.12 -15.51
CA ALA A 155 -2.47 -2.11 -14.43
C ALA A 155 -2.42 -0.80 -13.61
N VAL A 156 -1.23 -0.21 -13.45
CA VAL A 156 -1.07 1.09 -12.79
C VAL A 156 -1.65 2.21 -13.64
N GLU A 157 -1.43 2.21 -14.96
CA GLU A 157 -2.02 3.22 -15.86
C GLU A 157 -3.56 3.16 -15.82
N ILE A 158 -4.15 1.97 -15.92
CA ILE A 158 -5.60 1.81 -15.81
C ILE A 158 -6.14 2.26 -14.46
N SER A 159 -5.39 2.04 -13.38
CA SER A 159 -5.81 2.50 -12.05
C SER A 159 -5.96 4.02 -11.93
N LYS A 160 -5.32 4.78 -12.82
CA LYS A 160 -5.48 6.26 -12.91
C LYS A 160 -6.85 6.67 -13.48
N ILE A 161 -7.55 5.76 -14.13
CA ILE A 161 -8.93 5.96 -14.60
C ILE A 161 -9.90 5.44 -13.54
N VAL A 162 -9.73 4.19 -13.09
CA VAL A 162 -10.67 3.53 -12.18
C VAL A 162 -10.77 4.25 -10.83
N PHE A 163 -9.63 4.61 -10.22
CA PHE A 163 -9.63 5.23 -8.89
C PHE A 163 -10.38 6.57 -8.85
N PRO A 164 -10.08 7.58 -9.68
CA PRO A 164 -10.79 8.85 -9.58
C PRO A 164 -12.26 8.74 -10.01
N ALA A 165 -12.60 7.87 -10.98
CA ALA A 165 -13.99 7.65 -11.38
C ALA A 165 -14.83 7.14 -10.19
N GLU A 166 -14.37 6.13 -9.48
CA GLU A 166 -15.06 5.59 -8.31
C GLU A 166 -15.05 6.56 -7.14
N ALA A 167 -13.89 7.16 -6.82
CA ALA A 167 -13.76 8.10 -5.71
C ALA A 167 -14.67 9.32 -5.87
N TYR A 168 -14.75 9.90 -7.07
CA TYR A 168 -15.68 11.01 -7.32
C TYR A 168 -17.12 10.52 -7.36
N GLY A 169 -17.41 9.41 -8.03
CA GLY A 169 -18.76 8.84 -8.07
C GLY A 169 -19.35 8.54 -6.69
N MET A 170 -18.51 8.07 -5.75
CA MET A 170 -18.93 7.82 -4.36
C MET A 170 -19.14 9.09 -3.54
N TRP A 171 -18.34 10.14 -3.77
CA TRP A 171 -18.26 11.30 -2.87
C TRP A 171 -18.63 12.63 -3.50
N GLN A 172 -19.05 12.67 -4.79
CA GLN A 172 -19.34 13.92 -5.49
C GLN A 172 -20.33 14.82 -4.72
N HIS A 173 -21.40 14.23 -4.18
CA HIS A 173 -22.41 15.01 -3.45
C HIS A 173 -21.81 15.75 -2.24
N GLU A 174 -21.01 15.05 -1.44
CA GLU A 174 -20.39 15.63 -0.25
C GLU A 174 -19.29 16.63 -0.61
N ILE A 175 -18.50 16.32 -1.66
CA ILE A 175 -17.44 17.21 -2.15
C ILE A 175 -18.03 18.51 -2.67
N GLU A 176 -19.09 18.45 -3.49
CA GLU A 176 -19.64 19.65 -4.13
C GLU A 176 -20.53 20.44 -3.17
N LYS A 177 -21.08 19.83 -2.13
CA LYS A 177 -21.83 20.51 -1.08
C LYS A 177 -20.93 21.38 -0.17
N SER A 178 -19.68 20.96 0.08
CA SER A 178 -18.77 21.66 1.00
C SER A 178 -17.31 21.50 0.55
N PRO A 179 -16.95 22.01 -0.64
CA PRO A 179 -15.63 21.78 -1.25
C PRO A 179 -14.47 22.38 -0.46
N GLU A 180 -14.74 23.39 0.37
CA GLU A 180 -13.75 24.05 1.23
C GLU A 180 -13.29 23.18 2.41
N LYS A 181 -14.06 22.14 2.78
CA LYS A 181 -13.72 21.20 3.86
C LYS A 181 -12.71 20.17 3.46
N MET A 182 -12.48 19.98 2.15
CA MET A 182 -11.55 19.00 1.64
C MET A 182 -10.23 19.66 1.25
N PHE A 183 -9.12 19.03 1.65
CA PHE A 183 -7.78 19.50 1.28
C PHE A 183 -7.63 19.57 -0.24
N ALA A 184 -7.26 20.73 -0.77
CA ALA A 184 -7.32 21.03 -2.19
C ALA A 184 -6.66 19.99 -3.11
N PRO A 185 -5.42 19.51 -2.87
CA PRO A 185 -4.81 18.50 -3.74
C PRO A 185 -5.58 17.17 -3.80
N ILE A 186 -6.22 16.77 -2.71
CA ILE A 186 -7.03 15.55 -2.67
C ILE A 186 -8.37 15.76 -3.36
N LYS A 187 -8.99 16.92 -3.16
CA LYS A 187 -10.23 17.30 -3.83
C LYS A 187 -10.06 17.28 -5.35
N GLU A 188 -9.02 17.93 -5.88
CA GLU A 188 -8.77 17.97 -7.32
C GLU A 188 -8.49 16.57 -7.90
N ARG A 189 -7.81 15.72 -7.15
CA ARG A 189 -7.60 14.33 -7.54
C ARG A 189 -8.92 13.54 -7.63
N PHE A 190 -9.88 13.80 -6.75
CA PHE A 190 -11.21 13.17 -6.82
C PHE A 190 -12.02 13.75 -7.97
N ARG A 191 -12.06 15.07 -8.09
CA ARG A 191 -12.77 15.78 -9.17
C ARG A 191 -12.30 15.41 -10.58
N SER A 192 -11.06 14.95 -10.74
CA SER A 192 -10.61 14.46 -12.05
C SER A 192 -11.47 13.29 -12.58
N GLY A 193 -12.17 12.59 -11.70
CA GLY A 193 -13.10 11.53 -12.05
C GLY A 193 -14.37 11.99 -12.77
N GLN A 194 -14.76 13.28 -12.64
CA GLN A 194 -15.95 13.83 -13.29
C GLN A 194 -15.89 13.81 -14.82
N HIS A 195 -14.69 13.77 -15.38
CA HIS A 195 -14.46 13.80 -16.83
C HIS A 195 -14.29 12.41 -17.45
N ILE A 196 -14.32 11.36 -16.63
CA ILE A 196 -14.18 9.99 -17.11
C ILE A 196 -15.53 9.49 -17.61
N LEU A 197 -15.57 9.10 -18.88
CA LEU A 197 -16.78 8.61 -19.51
C LEU A 197 -17.10 7.18 -19.02
N ALA A 198 -18.37 6.85 -18.95
CA ALA A 198 -18.82 5.54 -18.45
C ALA A 198 -18.24 4.37 -19.25
N HIS A 199 -18.11 4.51 -20.57
CA HIS A 199 -17.53 3.45 -21.42
C HIS A 199 -16.03 3.29 -21.19
N ASP A 200 -15.28 4.36 -20.93
CA ASP A 200 -13.84 4.28 -20.59
C ASP A 200 -13.63 3.57 -19.27
N TYR A 201 -14.48 3.87 -18.28
CA TYR A 201 -14.45 3.20 -16.98
C TYR A 201 -14.74 1.70 -17.10
N VAL A 202 -15.81 1.32 -17.82
CA VAL A 202 -16.19 -0.09 -18.02
C VAL A 202 -15.10 -0.84 -18.78
N PHE A 203 -14.55 -0.26 -19.83
CA PHE A 203 -13.45 -0.85 -20.60
C PHE A 203 -12.19 -1.02 -19.73
N SER A 204 -11.87 -0.01 -18.91
CA SER A 204 -10.75 -0.08 -17.96
C SER A 204 -10.88 -1.21 -16.96
N LEU A 205 -12.08 -1.47 -16.42
CA LEU A 205 -12.32 -2.61 -15.53
C LEU A 205 -12.10 -3.95 -16.22
N GLN A 206 -12.55 -4.09 -17.47
CA GLN A 206 -12.33 -5.30 -18.27
C GLN A 206 -10.82 -5.53 -18.51
N GLN A 207 -10.10 -4.52 -18.96
CA GLN A 207 -8.65 -4.60 -19.18
C GLN A 207 -7.91 -4.95 -17.87
N LEU A 208 -8.30 -4.34 -16.76
CA LEU A 208 -7.70 -4.61 -15.46
C LEU A 208 -7.88 -6.09 -15.06
N PHE A 209 -9.04 -6.65 -15.33
CA PHE A 209 -9.28 -8.09 -15.12
C PHE A 209 -8.35 -8.96 -15.96
N GLU A 210 -8.19 -8.64 -17.24
CA GLU A 210 -7.31 -9.38 -18.16
C GLU A 210 -5.85 -9.33 -17.71
N PHE A 211 -5.36 -8.14 -17.31
CA PHE A 211 -4.00 -7.99 -16.77
C PHE A 211 -3.79 -8.75 -15.48
N ARG A 212 -4.75 -8.76 -14.57
CA ARG A 212 -4.70 -9.57 -13.34
C ARG A 212 -4.54 -11.06 -13.66
N MET A 213 -5.32 -11.58 -14.60
CA MET A 213 -5.25 -12.99 -15.00
C MET A 213 -3.93 -13.34 -15.69
N SER A 214 -3.43 -12.48 -16.58
CA SER A 214 -2.14 -12.65 -17.24
C SER A 214 -0.99 -12.61 -16.24
N PHE A 215 -1.00 -11.62 -15.35
CA PHE A 215 0.00 -11.46 -14.30
C PHE A 215 0.08 -12.69 -13.39
N LEU A 216 -1.05 -13.18 -12.89
CA LEU A 216 -1.09 -14.35 -12.01
C LEU A 216 -0.46 -15.58 -12.68
N LYS A 217 -0.72 -15.81 -13.98
CA LYS A 217 -0.09 -16.92 -14.72
C LYS A 217 1.44 -16.80 -14.75
N LYS A 218 1.99 -15.59 -14.83
CA LYS A 218 3.45 -15.35 -14.89
C LYS A 218 4.15 -15.53 -13.54
N ILE A 219 3.44 -15.33 -12.44
CA ILE A 219 4.03 -15.37 -11.10
C ILE A 219 3.71 -16.65 -10.30
N MET A 220 2.85 -17.53 -10.79
CA MET A 220 2.35 -18.69 -10.04
C MET A 220 3.43 -19.70 -9.62
N SER A 221 4.64 -19.62 -10.16
CA SER A 221 5.79 -20.45 -9.77
C SER A 221 6.62 -19.85 -8.63
N PHE A 222 6.21 -18.70 -8.08
CA PHE A 222 6.88 -18.01 -6.98
C PHE A 222 5.97 -17.98 -5.76
N ASP A 223 6.57 -18.00 -4.58
CA ASP A 223 5.83 -17.96 -3.32
C ASP A 223 5.45 -16.52 -2.94
N ALA A 224 6.29 -15.54 -3.28
CA ALA A 224 5.98 -14.13 -3.14
C ALA A 224 6.85 -13.25 -4.05
N ILE A 225 6.37 -12.01 -4.27
CA ILE A 225 7.12 -10.93 -4.90
C ILE A 225 7.68 -10.04 -3.80
N LEU A 226 8.95 -9.66 -3.91
CA LEU A 226 9.62 -8.75 -2.98
C LEU A 226 9.84 -7.39 -3.64
N ALA A 227 9.46 -6.33 -2.93
CA ALA A 227 9.67 -4.95 -3.38
C ALA A 227 9.87 -4.01 -2.18
N PRO A 228 10.49 -2.83 -2.35
CA PRO A 228 10.42 -1.76 -1.35
C PRO A 228 8.97 -1.29 -1.19
N THR A 229 8.50 -1.10 0.04
CA THR A 229 7.13 -0.65 0.30
C THR A 229 6.87 0.75 -0.27
N SER A 230 7.78 1.66 -0.02
CA SER A 230 7.79 3.01 -0.61
C SER A 230 9.15 3.30 -1.24
N PRO A 231 9.23 3.99 -2.37
CA PRO A 231 10.50 4.39 -2.95
C PRO A 231 11.15 5.57 -2.23
N ILE A 232 10.43 6.27 -1.36
CA ILE A 232 10.92 7.45 -0.65
C ILE A 232 10.74 7.31 0.87
N LYS A 233 11.59 8.02 1.60
CA LYS A 233 11.44 8.26 3.04
C LYS A 233 10.27 9.24 3.29
N PRO A 234 9.75 9.33 4.54
CA PRO A 234 8.72 10.30 4.87
C PRO A 234 9.25 11.74 4.68
N PRO A 235 8.58 12.57 3.88
CA PRO A 235 8.97 13.96 3.69
C PRO A 235 8.68 14.81 4.95
N ARG A 236 9.28 15.99 5.01
CA ARG A 236 9.03 16.96 6.09
C ARG A 236 7.63 17.58 5.98
N ILE A 237 6.94 17.71 7.09
CA ILE A 237 5.57 18.29 7.17
C ILE A 237 5.57 19.71 6.60
N THR A 238 6.53 20.56 7.02
CA THR A 238 6.63 21.96 6.60
C THR A 238 6.75 22.15 5.10
N GLN A 239 7.41 21.23 4.40
CA GLN A 239 7.57 21.30 2.95
C GLN A 239 6.26 21.00 2.18
N LEU A 240 5.34 20.27 2.80
CA LEU A 240 4.12 19.81 2.15
C LEU A 240 2.90 20.70 2.42
N ILE A 241 2.92 21.49 3.49
CA ILE A 241 1.76 22.32 3.88
C ILE A 241 1.58 23.47 2.89
N ASP A 242 2.68 24.10 2.48
CA ASP A 242 2.65 25.32 1.68
C ASP A 242 2.82 25.07 0.18
N ASP A 243 3.30 23.87 -0.20
CA ASP A 243 3.51 23.47 -1.60
C ASP A 243 2.60 22.31 -2.00
N HIS A 244 1.44 22.62 -2.53
CA HIS A 244 0.46 21.65 -3.02
C HIS A 244 0.98 20.81 -4.19
N LYS A 245 1.88 21.34 -5.01
CA LYS A 245 2.48 20.61 -6.12
C LYS A 245 3.44 19.55 -5.59
N LEU A 246 4.32 19.95 -4.68
CA LEU A 246 5.23 19.03 -4.01
C LEU A 246 4.47 17.96 -3.22
N PHE A 247 3.40 18.35 -2.50
CA PHE A 247 2.53 17.38 -1.83
C PHE A 247 2.01 16.32 -2.80
N THR A 248 1.47 16.73 -3.94
CA THR A 248 0.92 15.82 -4.95
C THR A 248 2.00 14.89 -5.49
N GLU A 249 3.16 15.41 -5.84
CA GLU A 249 4.30 14.64 -6.32
C GLU A 249 4.74 13.58 -5.30
N LYS A 250 5.03 14.00 -4.06
CA LYS A 250 5.49 13.09 -3.00
C LYS A 250 4.42 12.07 -2.60
N ASN A 251 3.15 12.46 -2.56
CA ASN A 251 2.05 11.56 -2.30
C ASN A 251 1.91 10.46 -3.37
N LEU A 252 1.98 10.83 -4.65
CA LEU A 252 1.90 9.87 -5.75
C LEU A 252 3.11 8.94 -5.77
N LEU A 253 4.31 9.49 -5.53
CA LEU A 253 5.54 8.72 -5.49
C LEU A 253 5.55 7.75 -4.30
N ALA A 254 5.18 8.19 -3.10
CA ALA A 254 5.08 7.32 -1.93
C ALA A 254 4.17 6.10 -2.17
N LEU A 255 3.05 6.30 -2.83
CA LEU A 255 2.04 5.28 -3.12
C LEU A 255 2.35 4.42 -4.36
N ARG A 256 3.37 4.74 -5.15
CA ARG A 256 3.63 4.09 -6.43
C ARG A 256 3.74 2.57 -6.29
N ASN A 257 4.61 2.10 -5.40
CA ASN A 257 4.87 0.67 -5.23
C ASN A 257 3.68 -0.07 -4.62
N THR A 258 3.07 0.51 -3.60
CA THR A 258 1.94 -0.14 -2.91
C THR A 258 0.69 -0.23 -3.78
N ARG A 259 0.45 0.75 -4.66
CA ARG A 259 -0.70 0.76 -5.58
C ARG A 259 -0.72 -0.45 -6.50
N ILE A 260 0.44 -0.99 -6.85
CA ILE A 260 0.56 -2.18 -7.71
C ILE A 260 -0.22 -3.35 -7.13
N ALA A 261 -0.09 -3.62 -5.83
CA ALA A 261 -0.83 -4.70 -5.19
C ALA A 261 -2.36 -4.47 -5.18
N ASN A 262 -2.83 -3.22 -5.09
CA ASN A 262 -4.26 -2.92 -5.22
C ASN A 262 -4.74 -3.12 -6.66
N SER A 263 -4.01 -2.57 -7.64
CA SER A 263 -4.35 -2.69 -9.07
C SER A 263 -4.37 -4.16 -9.52
N LEU A 264 -3.41 -4.98 -9.08
CA LEU A 264 -3.32 -6.39 -9.42
C LEU A 264 -4.10 -7.33 -8.47
N ASN A 265 -4.86 -6.77 -7.52
CA ASN A 265 -5.68 -7.51 -6.57
C ASN A 265 -4.91 -8.53 -5.71
N LEU A 266 -3.66 -8.23 -5.39
CA LEU A 266 -2.81 -9.07 -4.54
C LEU A 266 -3.04 -8.73 -3.05
N CYS A 267 -2.86 -9.69 -2.15
CA CYS A 267 -2.55 -9.37 -0.77
C CYS A 267 -1.12 -8.82 -0.69
N ALA A 268 -0.83 -8.00 0.33
CA ALA A 268 0.52 -7.49 0.50
C ALA A 268 0.83 -7.21 1.97
N LEU A 269 1.96 -7.70 2.44
CA LEU A 269 2.47 -7.50 3.79
C LEU A 269 3.69 -6.57 3.73
N THR A 270 3.70 -5.53 4.54
CA THR A 270 4.90 -4.73 4.77
C THR A 270 5.57 -5.17 6.06
N LEU A 271 6.88 -5.36 6.02
CA LEU A 271 7.72 -5.68 7.17
C LEU A 271 8.76 -4.56 7.36
N PRO A 272 9.03 -4.12 8.60
CA PRO A 272 10.09 -3.16 8.83
C PRO A 272 11.46 -3.77 8.45
N THR A 273 12.33 -2.95 7.87
CA THR A 273 13.71 -3.31 7.60
C THR A 273 14.62 -2.78 8.72
N GLN A 274 15.94 -2.91 8.56
CA GLN A 274 16.90 -2.47 9.59
C GLN A 274 17.02 -0.95 9.72
N THR A 275 16.64 -0.21 8.68
CA THR A 275 16.65 1.26 8.69
C THR A 275 15.25 1.77 8.99
N ASN A 276 15.16 2.83 9.83
CA ASN A 276 13.90 3.53 10.05
C ASN A 276 13.31 4.02 8.72
N PHE A 277 11.99 4.05 8.63
CA PHE A 277 11.22 4.52 7.47
C PHE A 277 11.31 3.64 6.21
N SER A 278 11.94 2.48 6.28
CA SER A 278 12.02 1.53 5.19
C SER A 278 11.21 0.28 5.49
N GLY A 279 10.52 -0.23 4.48
CA GLY A 279 9.75 -1.46 4.57
C GLY A 279 10.01 -2.38 3.38
N LEU A 280 10.13 -3.68 3.66
CA LEU A 280 10.07 -4.74 2.68
C LEU A 280 8.61 -5.12 2.47
N MET A 281 8.13 -5.05 1.26
CA MET A 281 6.79 -5.51 0.87
C MET A 281 6.88 -6.89 0.23
N LEU A 282 6.04 -7.81 0.73
CA LEU A 282 5.77 -9.12 0.14
C LEU A 282 4.35 -9.08 -0.46
N MET A 283 4.21 -9.50 -1.71
CA MET A 283 2.93 -9.55 -2.42
C MET A 283 2.67 -10.96 -2.92
#